data_ba287ddc26f5b83795f31b39db417e97
#
_entry.id   ba287ddc26f5b83795f31b39db417e97
#
_cell.length_a   1.000
_cell.length_b   1.000
_cell.length_c   1.000
_cell.angle_alpha   90.00
_cell.angle_beta   90.00
_cell.angle_gamma   90.00
#
_symmetry.space_group_name_H-M   'P 1'
#
loop_
_entity.id
_entity.type
_entity.pdbx_description
1 polymer ?
#
loop_
_entity_poly.entity_id
_entity_poly.type
_entity_poly.pdbx_seq_one_letter_code
_entity_poly.pdbx_strand_id
1 'polypeptide(L)'
;LLAWLSVRSAGGEMVLRIEDLDPDRCRAEYAAQLKEDLIWLGLDWDVEQTPQSLRTAAYHAAFAQLEEREMVYPCYCSRGELHAASAPHASDGQLIYPGTCRGLTAAQRAAQTRRPAWRLRVPEEEISFCDGLQGVYTERLDRDCGDFIIRRSDGVYAYQLAVVTDDGAGGVTQIVRGCDLLSST
;
A
#
# COMPACT_ATOMS: atom_id res chain seq x y z
N LEU A 1 19.57 -2.61 6.05
CA LEU A 1 20.78 -2.01 6.63
C LEU A 1 20.56 -0.54 7.00
N LEU A 2 20.13 0.34 6.05
CA LEU A 2 19.98 1.77 6.36
C LEU A 2 18.94 2.03 7.46
N ALA A 3 17.78 1.37 7.42
CA ALA A 3 16.78 1.46 8.48
C ALA A 3 17.35 1.00 9.84
N TRP A 4 18.09 -0.10 9.85
CA TRP A 4 18.73 -0.63 11.06
C TRP A 4 19.75 0.35 11.64
N LEU A 5 20.64 0.89 10.79
CA LEU A 5 21.62 1.89 11.21
C LEU A 5 20.96 3.15 11.77
N SER A 6 19.90 3.64 11.12
CA SER A 6 19.16 4.82 11.58
C SER A 6 18.55 4.59 12.96
N VAL A 7 17.85 3.48 13.15
CA VAL A 7 17.20 3.13 14.42
C VAL A 7 18.26 2.93 15.52
N ARG A 8 19.32 2.15 15.26
CA ARG A 8 20.36 1.89 16.27
C ARG A 8 21.14 3.13 16.67
N SER A 9 21.41 4.03 15.71
CA SER A 9 22.09 5.29 16.01
C SER A 9 21.25 6.23 16.89
N ALA A 10 19.93 6.14 16.79
CA ALA A 10 18.98 6.93 17.60
C ALA A 10 18.63 6.26 18.94
N GLY A 11 19.13 5.04 19.22
CA GLY A 11 18.73 4.25 20.39
C GLY A 11 17.26 3.80 20.33
N GLY A 12 16.69 3.67 19.14
CA GLY A 12 15.33 3.25 18.92
C GLY A 12 15.14 1.74 18.86
N GLU A 13 13.89 1.32 18.72
CA GLU A 13 13.46 -0.08 18.65
C GLU A 13 13.26 -0.49 17.19
N MET A 14 13.91 -1.57 16.76
CA MET A 14 13.81 -2.13 15.43
C MET A 14 12.69 -3.17 15.35
N VAL A 15 11.75 -2.95 14.44
CA VAL A 15 10.60 -3.83 14.22
C VAL A 15 10.79 -4.63 12.94
N LEU A 16 10.59 -5.95 13.04
CA LEU A 16 10.50 -6.84 11.87
C LEU A 16 9.04 -7.22 11.62
N ARG A 17 8.60 -7.04 10.39
CA ARG A 17 7.29 -7.50 9.90
C ARG A 17 7.43 -8.30 8.62
N ILE A 18 6.84 -9.48 8.59
CA ILE A 18 6.75 -10.29 7.38
C ILE A 18 5.51 -9.89 6.59
N GLU A 19 5.73 -9.39 5.37
CA GLU A 19 4.69 -8.88 4.48
C GLU A 19 4.31 -9.95 3.45
N ASP A 20 3.54 -10.94 3.89
CA ASP A 20 3.20 -12.18 3.20
C ASP A 20 1.74 -12.23 2.70
N LEU A 21 1.20 -11.08 2.24
CA LEU A 21 -0.17 -10.98 1.73
C LEU A 21 -0.42 -11.76 0.43
N ASP A 22 0.62 -12.00 -0.36
CA ASP A 22 0.52 -12.77 -1.60
C ASP A 22 1.05 -14.20 -1.37
N PRO A 23 0.16 -15.19 -1.12
CA PRO A 23 0.57 -16.55 -0.77
C PRO A 23 1.29 -17.28 -1.91
N ASP A 24 1.09 -16.84 -3.17
CA ASP A 24 1.75 -17.44 -4.32
C ASP A 24 3.23 -17.06 -4.41
N ARG A 25 3.60 -15.91 -3.86
CA ARG A 25 4.96 -15.36 -3.88
C ARG A 25 5.67 -15.44 -2.55
N CYS A 26 4.93 -15.41 -1.44
CA CYS A 26 5.47 -15.31 -0.08
C CYS A 26 5.34 -16.66 0.63
N ARG A 27 6.30 -17.55 0.41
CA ARG A 27 6.34 -18.85 1.08
C ARG A 27 7.00 -18.73 2.45
N ALA A 28 6.52 -19.53 3.41
CA ALA A 28 7.06 -19.54 4.78
C ALA A 28 8.57 -19.82 4.83
N GLU A 29 9.07 -20.65 3.93
CA GLU A 29 10.51 -20.97 3.81
C GLU A 29 11.36 -19.73 3.51
N TYR A 30 10.84 -18.78 2.70
CA TYR A 30 11.54 -17.53 2.39
C TYR A 30 11.59 -16.58 3.58
N ALA A 31 10.53 -16.54 4.38
CA ALA A 31 10.52 -15.76 5.62
C ALA A 31 11.51 -16.31 6.66
N ALA A 32 11.61 -17.64 6.77
CA ALA A 32 12.60 -18.28 7.64
C ALA A 32 14.04 -17.97 7.17
N GLN A 33 14.32 -18.16 5.87
CA GLN A 33 15.61 -17.86 5.28
C GLN A 33 16.01 -16.38 5.45
N LEU A 34 15.07 -15.46 5.24
CA LEU A 34 15.29 -14.02 5.45
C LEU A 34 15.77 -13.73 6.88
N LYS A 35 15.15 -14.34 7.88
CA LYS A 35 15.55 -14.16 9.28
C LYS A 35 16.95 -14.69 9.55
N GLU A 36 17.28 -15.86 9.03
CA GLU A 36 18.63 -16.44 9.13
C GLU A 36 19.68 -15.53 8.47
N ASP A 37 19.37 -15.00 7.28
CA ASP A 37 20.24 -14.08 6.56
C ASP A 37 20.46 -12.75 7.33
N LEU A 38 19.40 -12.20 7.92
CA LEU A 38 19.50 -10.99 8.76
C LEU A 38 20.38 -11.24 9.98
N ILE A 39 20.19 -12.35 10.68
CA ILE A 39 21.02 -12.74 11.83
C ILE A 39 22.48 -12.92 11.41
N TRP A 40 22.73 -13.60 10.29
CA TRP A 40 24.07 -13.80 9.76
C TRP A 40 24.77 -12.46 9.41
N LEU A 41 24.00 -11.47 8.92
CA LEU A 41 24.50 -10.11 8.66
C LEU A 41 24.68 -9.27 9.92
N GLY A 42 24.28 -9.75 11.10
CA GLY A 42 24.30 -9.00 12.35
C GLY A 42 23.20 -7.93 12.43
N LEU A 43 22.13 -8.07 11.66
CA LEU A 43 20.97 -7.18 11.64
C LEU A 43 19.85 -7.77 12.52
N ASP A 44 19.94 -7.52 13.81
CA ASP A 44 18.94 -7.95 14.80
C ASP A 44 17.72 -7.02 14.82
N TRP A 45 16.64 -7.50 15.48
CA TRP A 45 15.43 -6.72 15.72
C TRP A 45 14.94 -6.95 17.16
N ASP A 46 14.19 -5.98 17.68
CA ASP A 46 13.71 -5.99 19.06
C ASP A 46 12.31 -6.57 19.14
N VAL A 47 11.48 -6.30 18.12
CA VAL A 47 10.08 -6.75 18.06
C VAL A 47 9.82 -7.42 16.71
N GLU A 48 9.17 -8.58 16.78
CA GLU A 48 8.60 -9.25 15.61
C GLU A 48 7.07 -9.10 15.63
N GLN A 49 6.55 -8.40 14.63
CA GLN A 49 5.10 -8.26 14.47
C GLN A 49 4.48 -9.51 13.86
N THR A 50 3.18 -9.70 14.11
CA THR A 50 2.38 -10.73 13.46
C THR A 50 2.46 -10.59 11.94
N PRO A 51 2.74 -11.66 11.19
CA PRO A 51 2.74 -11.64 9.72
C PRO A 51 1.44 -11.09 9.14
N GLN A 52 1.52 -10.38 8.03
CA GLN A 52 0.36 -9.71 7.43
C GLN A 52 -0.76 -10.67 7.04
N SER A 53 -0.43 -11.88 6.58
CA SER A 53 -1.42 -12.94 6.27
C SER A 53 -2.36 -13.28 7.42
N LEU A 54 -1.91 -13.09 8.66
CA LEU A 54 -2.70 -13.35 9.89
C LEU A 54 -3.46 -12.12 10.39
N ARG A 55 -3.34 -10.96 9.73
CA ARG A 55 -3.94 -9.69 10.15
C ARG A 55 -5.17 -9.27 9.35
N THR A 56 -5.74 -10.15 8.54
CA THR A 56 -6.90 -9.88 7.67
C THR A 56 -8.06 -9.20 8.40
N ALA A 57 -8.31 -9.54 9.66
CA ALA A 57 -9.37 -8.89 10.46
C ALA A 57 -9.11 -7.40 10.69
N ALA A 58 -7.86 -7.00 10.93
CA ALA A 58 -7.48 -5.59 11.09
C ALA A 58 -7.68 -4.80 9.78
N TYR A 59 -7.28 -5.39 8.66
CA TYR A 59 -7.47 -4.76 7.34
C TYR A 59 -8.95 -4.66 6.95
N HIS A 60 -9.74 -5.67 7.33
CA HIS A 60 -11.18 -5.61 7.14
C HIS A 60 -11.81 -4.46 7.95
N ALA A 61 -11.41 -4.29 9.21
CA ALA A 61 -11.89 -3.19 10.03
C ALA A 61 -11.50 -1.82 9.48
N ALA A 62 -10.24 -1.66 9.02
CA ALA A 62 -9.78 -0.43 8.38
C ALA A 62 -10.55 -0.14 7.07
N PHE A 63 -10.76 -1.18 6.24
CA PHE A 63 -11.54 -1.06 5.02
C PHE A 63 -13.00 -0.66 5.31
N ALA A 64 -13.65 -1.26 6.31
CA ALA A 64 -15.03 -0.93 6.70
C ALA A 64 -15.17 0.54 7.13
N GLN A 65 -14.19 1.09 7.86
CA GLN A 65 -14.18 2.51 8.21
C GLN A 65 -14.09 3.43 6.97
N LEU A 66 -13.32 3.04 5.96
CA LEU A 66 -13.23 3.79 4.70
C LEU A 66 -14.54 3.67 3.90
N GLU A 67 -15.19 2.53 3.95
CA GLU A 67 -16.48 2.30 3.28
C GLU A 67 -17.60 3.12 3.94
N GLU A 68 -17.69 3.14 5.27
CA GLU A 68 -18.62 3.97 6.03
C GLU A 68 -18.46 5.48 5.74
N ARG A 69 -17.24 5.90 5.43
CA ARG A 69 -16.94 7.30 5.06
C ARG A 69 -17.09 7.56 3.56
N GLU A 70 -17.59 6.60 2.79
CA GLU A 70 -17.73 6.67 1.33
C GLU A 70 -16.41 6.98 0.59
N MET A 71 -15.26 6.68 1.24
CA MET A 71 -13.93 6.92 0.68
C MET A 71 -13.50 5.83 -0.30
N VAL A 72 -14.28 4.76 -0.45
CA VAL A 72 -13.98 3.67 -1.37
C VAL A 72 -15.13 3.40 -2.33
N TYR A 73 -14.81 2.78 -3.46
CA TYR A 73 -15.82 2.37 -4.43
C TYR A 73 -15.35 1.14 -5.22
N PRO A 74 -16.31 0.33 -5.75
CA PRO A 74 -15.97 -0.83 -6.57
C PRO A 74 -15.55 -0.43 -7.97
N CYS A 75 -14.47 -1.04 -8.45
CA CYS A 75 -13.91 -0.88 -9.79
C CYS A 75 -13.94 -2.22 -10.54
N TYR A 76 -14.56 -2.24 -11.70
CA TYR A 76 -14.76 -3.43 -12.53
C TYR A 76 -13.83 -3.49 -13.76
N CYS A 77 -12.94 -2.52 -13.93
CA CYS A 77 -12.02 -2.46 -15.05
C CYS A 77 -11.03 -3.62 -15.05
N SER A 78 -10.81 -4.22 -16.21
CA SER A 78 -9.68 -5.13 -16.44
C SER A 78 -8.36 -4.37 -16.62
N ARG A 79 -7.24 -5.07 -16.53
CA ARG A 79 -5.91 -4.49 -16.81
C ARG A 79 -5.83 -3.95 -18.24
N GLY A 80 -6.38 -4.66 -19.22
CA GLY A 80 -6.39 -4.21 -20.62
C GLY A 80 -7.20 -2.93 -20.83
N GLU A 81 -8.36 -2.80 -20.18
CA GLU A 81 -9.17 -1.57 -20.23
C GLU A 81 -8.44 -0.39 -19.59
N LEU A 82 -7.70 -0.61 -18.50
CA LEU A 82 -6.90 0.41 -17.86
C LEU A 82 -5.77 0.89 -18.78
N HIS A 83 -5.04 -0.04 -19.41
CA HIS A 83 -3.99 0.31 -20.37
C HIS A 83 -4.52 1.08 -21.59
N ALA A 84 -5.70 0.72 -22.10
CA ALA A 84 -6.32 1.39 -23.24
C ALA A 84 -6.83 2.81 -22.90
N ALA A 85 -7.24 3.05 -21.65
CA ALA A 85 -7.82 4.32 -21.20
C ALA A 85 -6.78 5.32 -20.69
N SER A 86 -5.58 4.85 -20.34
CA SER A 86 -4.53 5.70 -19.74
C SER A 86 -3.59 6.18 -20.84
N ALA A 87 -3.54 7.50 -21.07
CA ALA A 87 -2.45 8.09 -21.81
C ALA A 87 -1.14 7.90 -21.00
N PRO A 88 -0.02 7.55 -21.63
CA PRO A 88 1.25 7.47 -20.93
C PRO A 88 1.62 8.88 -20.43
N HIS A 89 1.62 9.08 -19.12
CA HIS A 89 2.16 10.27 -18.50
C HIS A 89 3.68 10.18 -18.42
N ALA A 90 4.32 11.29 -18.74
CA ALA A 90 5.62 11.37 -19.37
C ALA A 90 6.85 11.13 -18.46
N SER A 91 6.74 10.94 -17.15
CA SER A 91 7.95 10.81 -16.34
C SER A 91 8.36 9.37 -16.00
N ASP A 92 7.42 8.48 -15.70
CA ASP A 92 7.80 7.17 -15.14
C ASP A 92 7.00 5.97 -15.71
N GLY A 93 6.14 6.18 -16.70
CA GLY A 93 5.31 5.12 -17.30
C GLY A 93 4.21 4.60 -16.36
N GLN A 94 3.93 5.27 -15.26
CA GLN A 94 2.88 4.88 -14.33
C GLN A 94 1.49 5.24 -14.90
N LEU A 95 0.59 4.26 -14.96
CA LEU A 95 -0.75 4.44 -15.47
C LEU A 95 -1.67 5.04 -14.41
N ILE A 96 -2.04 6.31 -14.60
CA ILE A 96 -3.01 6.97 -13.72
C ILE A 96 -4.42 6.49 -14.07
N TYR A 97 -5.16 6.08 -13.06
CA TYR A 97 -6.52 5.61 -13.25
C TYR A 97 -7.48 6.78 -13.58
N PRO A 98 -8.20 6.73 -14.72
CA PRO A 98 -9.03 7.85 -15.17
C PRO A 98 -10.37 7.99 -14.44
N GLY A 99 -10.62 7.22 -13.36
CA GLY A 99 -11.85 7.33 -12.59
C GLY A 99 -13.10 6.66 -13.23
N THR A 100 -12.93 5.80 -14.22
CA THR A 100 -14.03 5.18 -15.01
C THR A 100 -15.18 4.63 -14.15
N CYS A 101 -14.88 4.00 -13.01
CA CYS A 101 -15.91 3.42 -12.13
C CYS A 101 -16.31 4.34 -10.96
N ARG A 102 -15.66 5.49 -10.81
CA ARG A 102 -15.84 6.39 -9.64
C ARG A 102 -17.27 6.89 -9.50
N GLY A 103 -17.96 7.15 -10.61
CA GLY A 103 -19.31 7.71 -10.67
C GLY A 103 -20.44 6.72 -11.02
N LEU A 104 -20.16 5.40 -11.02
CA LEU A 104 -21.20 4.41 -11.38
C LEU A 104 -22.39 4.46 -10.42
N THR A 105 -23.58 4.50 -10.99
CA THR A 105 -24.87 4.38 -10.24
C THR A 105 -25.03 2.94 -9.70
N ALA A 106 -25.95 2.77 -8.75
CA ALA A 106 -26.29 1.44 -8.22
C ALA A 106 -26.74 0.47 -9.33
N ALA A 107 -27.55 0.94 -10.29
CA ALA A 107 -28.00 0.15 -11.43
C ALA A 107 -26.83 -0.27 -12.34
N GLN A 108 -25.90 0.64 -12.63
CA GLN A 108 -24.71 0.33 -13.42
C GLN A 108 -23.77 -0.64 -12.72
N ARG A 109 -23.64 -0.55 -11.39
CA ARG A 109 -22.87 -1.53 -10.59
C ARG A 109 -23.53 -2.91 -10.61
N ALA A 110 -24.85 -2.97 -10.45
CA ALA A 110 -25.61 -4.22 -10.49
C ALA A 110 -25.53 -4.93 -11.85
N ALA A 111 -25.34 -4.19 -12.94
CA ALA A 111 -25.17 -4.74 -14.28
C ALA A 111 -23.76 -5.33 -14.55
N GLN A 112 -22.81 -5.14 -13.63
CA GLN A 112 -21.45 -5.67 -13.80
C GLN A 112 -21.42 -7.16 -13.49
N THR A 113 -20.69 -7.91 -14.30
CA THR A 113 -20.55 -9.37 -14.16
C THR A 113 -19.25 -9.77 -13.49
N ARG A 114 -18.27 -8.87 -13.44
CA ARG A 114 -16.95 -9.13 -12.84
C ARG A 114 -16.98 -8.87 -11.35
N ARG A 115 -16.18 -9.58 -10.59
CA ARG A 115 -15.87 -9.24 -9.20
C ARG A 115 -15.09 -7.93 -9.17
N PRO A 116 -15.49 -6.93 -8.36
CA PRO A 116 -14.80 -5.67 -8.29
C PRO A 116 -13.49 -5.76 -7.49
N ALA A 117 -12.49 -5.01 -7.93
CA ALA A 117 -11.48 -4.47 -7.02
C ALA A 117 -12.06 -3.22 -6.35
N TRP A 118 -11.46 -2.79 -5.23
CA TRP A 118 -11.90 -1.60 -4.51
C TRP A 118 -10.81 -0.54 -4.54
N ARG A 119 -11.20 0.66 -4.93
CA ARG A 119 -10.29 1.81 -5.00
C ARG A 119 -10.59 2.83 -3.92
N LEU A 120 -9.52 3.43 -3.41
CA LEU A 120 -9.61 4.62 -2.57
C LEU A 120 -9.91 5.84 -3.47
N ARG A 121 -10.83 6.68 -3.03
CA ARG A 121 -11.05 8.01 -3.61
C ARG A 121 -9.96 8.93 -3.09
N VAL A 122 -9.06 9.35 -3.95
CA VAL A 122 -8.04 10.31 -3.56
C VAL A 122 -8.64 11.71 -3.50
N PRO A 123 -8.19 12.57 -2.55
CA PRO A 123 -8.63 13.95 -2.46
C PRO A 123 -8.07 14.79 -3.62
N GLU A 124 -8.77 15.89 -3.95
CA GLU A 124 -8.36 16.87 -4.96
C GLU A 124 -7.52 17.99 -4.33
N GLU A 125 -6.64 17.64 -3.42
CA GLU A 125 -5.79 18.56 -2.69
C GLU A 125 -4.32 18.15 -2.78
N GLU A 126 -3.43 19.10 -2.47
CA GLU A 126 -2.01 18.82 -2.34
C GLU A 126 -1.73 18.16 -0.99
N ILE A 127 -1.00 17.04 -1.03
CA ILE A 127 -0.48 16.36 0.14
C ILE A 127 1.03 16.54 0.16
N SER A 128 1.52 17.04 1.29
CA SER A 128 2.95 17.28 1.48
C SER A 128 3.45 16.58 2.73
N PHE A 129 4.67 16.06 2.65
CA PHE A 129 5.42 15.58 3.80
C PHE A 129 6.89 15.98 3.69
N CYS A 130 7.60 15.94 4.80
CA CYS A 130 9.03 16.23 4.82
C CYS A 130 9.81 14.91 4.91
N ASP A 131 10.51 14.57 3.83
CA ASP A 131 11.48 13.47 3.84
C ASP A 131 12.81 13.95 4.38
N GLY A 132 13.45 13.15 5.24
CA GLY A 132 14.69 13.54 5.92
C GLY A 132 15.91 13.68 5.01
N LEU A 133 15.87 13.14 3.80
CA LEU A 133 16.96 13.17 2.81
C LEU A 133 16.58 13.96 1.57
N GLN A 134 15.33 13.85 1.11
CA GLN A 134 14.83 14.47 -0.12
C GLN A 134 14.19 15.85 0.12
N GLY A 135 13.95 16.22 1.39
CA GLY A 135 13.29 17.48 1.74
C GLY A 135 11.77 17.41 1.61
N VAL A 136 11.14 18.55 1.36
CA VAL A 136 9.68 18.62 1.22
C VAL A 136 9.26 18.00 -0.11
N TYR A 137 8.40 16.98 -0.02
CA TYR A 137 7.77 16.35 -1.17
C TYR A 137 6.28 16.68 -1.19
N THR A 138 5.77 17.07 -2.33
CA THR A 138 4.36 17.49 -2.52
C THR A 138 3.80 16.85 -3.77
N GLU A 139 2.62 16.25 -3.64
CA GLU A 139 1.86 15.68 -4.76
C GLU A 139 0.39 16.10 -4.73
N ARG A 140 -0.19 16.20 -5.91
CA ARG A 140 -1.64 16.22 -6.10
C ARG A 140 -2.11 14.83 -6.51
N LEU A 141 -2.62 14.07 -5.55
CA LEU A 141 -2.98 12.67 -5.78
C LEU A 141 -4.00 12.45 -6.88
N ASP A 142 -4.93 13.39 -7.09
CA ASP A 142 -5.93 13.33 -8.17
C ASP A 142 -5.29 13.38 -9.58
N ARG A 143 -4.11 13.98 -9.72
CA ARG A 143 -3.40 14.15 -10.99
C ARG A 143 -2.19 13.24 -11.15
N ASP A 144 -1.47 13.02 -10.05
CA ASP A 144 -0.15 12.38 -10.08
C ASP A 144 -0.25 10.86 -9.82
N CYS A 145 -1.26 10.42 -9.05
CA CYS A 145 -1.47 9.02 -8.68
C CYS A 145 -2.80 8.46 -9.18
N GLY A 146 -3.88 9.23 -9.05
CA GLY A 146 -5.25 8.77 -9.26
C GLY A 146 -5.75 7.80 -8.18
N ASP A 147 -7.01 7.41 -8.28
CA ASP A 147 -7.61 6.46 -7.33
C ASP A 147 -6.93 5.09 -7.43
N PHE A 148 -6.29 4.63 -6.36
CA PHE A 148 -5.54 3.39 -6.34
C PHE A 148 -6.28 2.23 -5.66
N ILE A 149 -5.90 0.99 -5.98
CA ILE A 149 -6.54 -0.21 -5.44
C ILE A 149 -6.06 -0.44 -4.02
N ILE A 150 -7.01 -0.60 -3.08
CA ILE A 150 -6.74 -1.00 -1.69
C ILE A 150 -7.24 -2.41 -1.35
N ARG A 151 -8.12 -2.99 -2.20
CA ARG A 151 -8.52 -4.39 -2.11
C ARG A 151 -8.69 -4.95 -3.52
N ARG A 152 -8.04 -6.07 -3.79
CA ARG A 152 -8.06 -6.76 -5.08
C ARG A 152 -9.40 -7.48 -5.31
N SER A 153 -9.70 -7.82 -6.55
CA SER A 153 -10.92 -8.55 -6.91
C SER A 153 -10.97 -9.99 -6.38
N ASP A 154 -9.83 -10.58 -6.04
CA ASP A 154 -9.73 -11.87 -5.35
C ASP A 154 -9.97 -11.75 -3.83
N GLY A 155 -10.10 -10.54 -3.31
CA GLY A 155 -10.37 -10.25 -1.90
C GLY A 155 -9.14 -9.91 -1.08
N VAL A 156 -7.93 -10.07 -1.61
CA VAL A 156 -6.68 -9.73 -0.93
C VAL A 156 -6.56 -8.21 -0.78
N TYR A 157 -6.20 -7.74 0.40
CA TYR A 157 -5.91 -6.33 0.65
C TYR A 157 -4.60 -5.92 0.01
N ALA A 158 -4.56 -4.72 -0.56
CA ALA A 158 -3.36 -4.21 -1.18
C ALA A 158 -2.35 -3.70 -0.14
N TYR A 159 -1.09 -3.68 -0.55
CA TYR A 159 0.04 -3.23 0.26
C TYR A 159 -0.23 -1.88 0.94
N GLN A 160 -0.76 -0.91 0.20
CA GLN A 160 -1.01 0.44 0.71
C GLN A 160 -1.94 0.46 1.94
N LEU A 161 -3.01 -0.34 1.95
CA LEU A 161 -3.90 -0.41 3.10
C LEU A 161 -3.24 -1.17 4.26
N ALA A 162 -2.61 -2.30 3.96
CA ALA A 162 -2.02 -3.16 4.97
C ALA A 162 -0.88 -2.46 5.73
N VAL A 163 0.05 -1.86 4.99
CA VAL A 163 1.21 -1.18 5.59
C VAL A 163 0.79 -0.03 6.49
N VAL A 164 -0.12 0.84 6.05
CA VAL A 164 -0.60 1.98 6.85
C VAL A 164 -1.34 1.51 8.11
N THR A 165 -2.15 0.44 7.98
CA THR A 165 -2.86 -0.15 9.11
C THR A 165 -1.89 -0.72 10.14
N ASP A 166 -0.85 -1.41 9.68
CA ASP A 166 0.13 -2.06 10.55
C ASP A 166 1.07 -1.06 11.20
N ASP A 167 1.57 -0.08 10.45
CA ASP A 167 2.46 0.96 10.96
C ASP A 167 1.75 1.81 12.01
N GLY A 168 0.50 2.20 11.75
CA GLY A 168 -0.30 2.92 12.72
C GLY A 168 -0.60 2.12 14.00
N ALA A 169 -0.99 0.85 13.85
CA ALA A 169 -1.27 -0.02 15.00
C ALA A 169 -0.01 -0.39 15.78
N GLY A 170 1.13 -0.51 15.09
CA GLY A 170 2.44 -0.82 15.67
C GLY A 170 3.16 0.37 16.29
N GLY A 171 2.63 1.60 16.15
CA GLY A 171 3.28 2.81 16.65
C GLY A 171 4.60 3.13 15.95
N VAL A 172 4.73 2.77 14.67
CA VAL A 172 5.94 3.05 13.87
C VAL A 172 6.11 4.56 13.72
N THR A 173 7.28 5.07 14.10
CA THR A 173 7.59 6.50 14.09
C THR A 173 8.61 6.89 13.02
N GLN A 174 9.35 5.92 12.48
CA GLN A 174 10.32 6.14 11.42
C GLN A 174 10.23 5.07 10.34
N ILE A 175 10.22 5.51 9.09
CA ILE A 175 10.19 4.65 7.91
C ILE A 175 11.36 5.03 7.02
N VAL A 176 12.15 4.04 6.58
CA VAL A 176 13.25 4.21 5.63
C VAL A 176 12.99 3.34 4.42
N ARG A 177 12.87 3.98 3.25
CA ARG A 177 12.56 3.33 1.97
C ARG A 177 13.52 3.79 0.87
N GLY A 178 13.50 3.10 -0.28
CA GLY A 178 14.13 3.59 -1.50
C GLY A 178 13.45 4.86 -2.01
N CYS A 179 14.19 5.75 -2.64
CA CYS A 179 13.64 7.01 -3.20
C CYS A 179 12.66 6.77 -4.36
N ASP A 180 12.70 5.61 -4.98
CA ASP A 180 11.72 5.14 -5.98
C ASP A 180 10.31 4.95 -5.41
N LEU A 181 10.17 4.85 -4.07
CA LEU A 181 8.90 4.75 -3.36
C LEU A 181 8.38 6.09 -2.82
N LEU A 182 9.03 7.19 -3.12
CA LEU A 182 8.68 8.52 -2.59
C LEU A 182 7.25 8.90 -2.99
N SER A 183 6.86 8.68 -4.25
CA SER A 183 5.50 8.94 -4.76
C SER A 183 4.43 8.00 -4.20
N SER A 184 4.81 6.89 -3.57
CA SER A 184 3.87 5.96 -2.93
C SER A 184 3.82 6.08 -1.40
N THR A 185 4.54 7.06 -0.84
CA THR A 185 4.57 7.35 0.59
C THR A 185 3.46 8.27 1.00
#